data_e3d1e806b5f8b200cc0b7c46c8e917cc
#
_entry.id   e3d1e806b5f8b200cc0b7c46c8e917cc
#
_cell.length_a   1.000
_cell.length_b   1.000
_cell.length_c   1.000
_cell.angle_alpha   90.00
_cell.angle_beta   90.00
_cell.angle_gamma   90.00
#
_symmetry.space_group_name_H-M   'P 1'
#
loop_
_entity.id
_entity.type
_entity.pdbx_description
1 polymer ?
#
loop_
_entity_poly.entity_id
_entity_poly.type
_entity_poly.pdbx_seq_one_letter_code
_entity_poly.pdbx_strand_id
1 'polypeptide(L)'
;MQELRAVVSRRQFLPSAELFGDLATLKDGELTKTGKEIKAILLATNNGQSTEGYSAPAFDSPECLEDECCTWKYIADELYGLMHDAASNTCNDFARASIRMGFHDAAAWNKASSWGGADGSLLLSDELTRPENIAMARAGTKMKGIYAKYLARGISAADLLQLGAKLGVLACPGGPRIRMFVGRPDDATPAPRGLLPPANFTADQIIDLFAEKTVSPGGIVALIGAHTASRNHSSAGGPAPPQDRTPGKWDTEYFDEHLRPIASDGVFRFPSDVSLARSPRTGPTFQQFSGQKGAWDEVSVN
;
A
#
# COMPACT_ATOMS: atom_id res chain seq x y z
N MET A 1 32.04 -14.28 -9.47
CA MET A 1 30.95 -15.28 -9.38
C MET A 1 29.93 -15.00 -8.26
N GLN A 2 30.33 -14.49 -7.11
CA GLN A 2 29.38 -14.07 -6.05
C GLN A 2 28.54 -12.85 -6.46
N GLU A 3 29.12 -11.84 -7.10
CA GLU A 3 28.39 -10.66 -7.58
C GLU A 3 27.37 -10.99 -8.69
N LEU A 4 27.72 -11.90 -9.62
CA LEU A 4 26.78 -12.38 -10.64
C LEU A 4 25.63 -13.19 -10.05
N ARG A 5 25.85 -13.96 -8.98
CA ARG A 5 24.78 -14.64 -8.25
C ARG A 5 23.87 -13.67 -7.49
N ALA A 6 24.43 -12.60 -6.93
CA ALA A 6 23.64 -11.53 -6.27
C ALA A 6 22.78 -10.75 -7.27
N VAL A 7 23.31 -10.45 -8.47
CA VAL A 7 22.58 -9.77 -9.55
C VAL A 7 21.47 -10.65 -10.15
N VAL A 8 21.74 -11.94 -10.34
CA VAL A 8 20.74 -12.90 -10.83
C VAL A 8 19.66 -13.16 -9.78
N SER A 9 20.02 -13.24 -8.49
CA SER A 9 19.08 -13.36 -7.38
C SER A 9 18.18 -12.12 -7.27
N ARG A 10 18.72 -10.90 -7.42
CA ARG A 10 17.93 -9.65 -7.43
C ARG A 10 16.88 -9.63 -8.53
N ARG A 11 17.22 -10.05 -9.77
CA ARG A 11 16.27 -10.04 -10.90
C ARG A 11 15.08 -10.99 -10.74
N GLN A 12 15.19 -12.04 -9.94
CA GLN A 12 14.12 -13.02 -9.73
C GLN A 12 12.97 -12.51 -8.84
N PHE A 13 13.19 -11.44 -8.09
CA PHE A 13 12.26 -10.93 -7.09
C PHE A 13 11.80 -9.48 -7.34
N LEU A 14 12.23 -8.88 -8.46
CA LEU A 14 11.76 -7.55 -8.82
C LEU A 14 10.26 -7.57 -9.11
N PRO A 15 9.52 -6.49 -8.76
CA PRO A 15 8.14 -6.30 -9.17
C PRO A 15 8.01 -6.45 -10.68
N SER A 16 6.80 -6.71 -11.16
CA SER A 16 6.56 -6.81 -12.60
C SER A 16 7.05 -5.55 -13.30
N ALA A 17 7.90 -5.72 -14.31
CA ALA A 17 8.31 -4.64 -15.20
C ALA A 17 7.26 -4.35 -16.28
N GLU A 18 6.04 -4.92 -16.17
CA GLU A 18 4.96 -4.66 -17.09
C GLU A 18 4.44 -3.24 -16.87
N LEU A 19 4.80 -2.34 -17.78
CA LEU A 19 4.34 -0.96 -17.79
C LEU A 19 3.00 -0.87 -18.52
N PHE A 20 2.18 0.13 -18.17
CA PHE A 20 0.90 0.38 -18.83
C PHE A 20 0.67 1.90 -19.03
N GLY A 21 -0.34 2.24 -19.86
CA GLY A 21 -0.65 3.63 -20.19
C GLY A 21 0.54 4.36 -20.82
N ASP A 22 0.71 5.62 -20.46
CA ASP A 22 1.78 6.48 -20.97
C ASP A 22 3.18 5.96 -20.66
N LEU A 23 3.35 5.25 -19.55
CA LEU A 23 4.66 4.66 -19.20
C LEU A 23 5.08 3.56 -20.17
N ALA A 24 4.12 2.86 -20.79
CA ALA A 24 4.37 1.81 -21.78
C ALA A 24 4.44 2.36 -23.22
N THR A 25 3.65 3.41 -23.55
CA THR A 25 3.43 3.85 -24.93
C THR A 25 4.28 5.04 -25.34
N LEU A 26 4.60 5.95 -24.42
CA LEU A 26 5.42 7.12 -24.71
C LEU A 26 6.92 6.82 -24.62
N LYS A 27 7.70 7.50 -25.47
CA LYS A 27 9.16 7.50 -25.35
C LYS A 27 9.57 8.30 -24.11
N ASP A 28 10.74 7.99 -23.54
CA ASP A 28 11.24 8.67 -22.35
C ASP A 28 11.35 10.20 -22.53
N GLY A 29 11.62 10.68 -23.77
CA GLY A 29 11.65 12.11 -24.08
C GLY A 29 10.31 12.82 -23.94
N GLU A 30 9.21 12.09 -24.10
CA GLU A 30 7.83 12.58 -24.09
C GLU A 30 7.19 12.52 -22.69
N LEU A 31 7.75 11.72 -21.78
CA LEU A 31 7.31 11.63 -20.39
C LEU A 31 7.68 12.90 -19.61
N THR A 32 6.78 13.31 -18.70
CA THR A 32 7.08 14.33 -17.70
C THR A 32 8.24 13.90 -16.80
N LYS A 33 8.83 14.83 -16.04
CA LYS A 33 9.83 14.51 -15.03
C LYS A 33 9.31 13.46 -14.04
N THR A 34 8.09 13.66 -13.52
CA THR A 34 7.42 12.73 -12.61
C THR A 34 7.20 11.35 -13.25
N GLY A 35 6.73 11.31 -14.50
CA GLY A 35 6.53 10.05 -15.24
C GLY A 35 7.83 9.27 -15.40
N LYS A 36 8.96 9.95 -15.69
CA LYS A 36 10.29 9.31 -15.75
C LYS A 36 10.73 8.73 -14.42
N GLU A 37 10.52 9.47 -13.32
CA GLU A 37 10.86 9.02 -11.97
C GLU A 37 10.02 7.80 -11.57
N ILE A 38 8.70 7.81 -11.81
CA ILE A 38 7.81 6.68 -11.55
C ILE A 38 8.23 5.46 -12.39
N LYS A 39 8.49 5.65 -13.70
CA LYS A 39 8.98 4.58 -14.57
C LYS A 39 10.28 3.96 -14.06
N ALA A 40 11.23 4.78 -13.61
CA ALA A 40 12.50 4.33 -13.06
C ALA A 40 12.32 3.53 -11.76
N ILE A 41 11.37 3.91 -10.90
CA ILE A 41 11.03 3.16 -9.68
C ILE A 41 10.42 1.80 -10.05
N LEU A 42 9.42 1.77 -10.94
CA LEU A 42 8.77 0.53 -11.37
C LEU A 42 9.73 -0.45 -12.06
N LEU A 43 10.75 0.07 -12.73
CA LEU A 43 11.82 -0.74 -13.34
C LEU A 43 12.97 -1.06 -12.36
N ALA A 44 12.85 -0.69 -11.09
CA ALA A 44 13.86 -0.85 -10.06
C ALA A 44 15.25 -0.25 -10.44
N THR A 45 15.25 0.80 -11.27
CA THR A 45 16.45 1.58 -11.62
C THR A 45 16.60 2.83 -10.75
N ASN A 46 15.58 3.16 -9.95
CA ASN A 46 15.61 4.20 -8.93
C ASN A 46 14.98 3.66 -7.64
N ASN A 47 15.26 4.30 -6.50
CA ASN A 47 14.74 3.90 -5.20
C ASN A 47 13.37 4.54 -4.94
N GLY A 48 12.38 3.73 -4.58
CA GLY A 48 11.05 4.18 -4.15
C GLY A 48 11.02 4.78 -2.73
N GLN A 49 12.11 4.73 -1.97
CA GLN A 49 12.21 5.41 -0.66
C GLN A 49 12.65 6.87 -0.81
N SER A 50 12.26 7.71 0.13
CA SER A 50 12.69 9.10 0.22
C SER A 50 13.47 9.35 1.51
N THR A 51 14.62 10.00 1.39
CA THR A 51 15.40 10.55 2.52
C THR A 51 15.33 12.07 2.58
N GLU A 52 14.60 12.70 1.65
CA GLU A 52 14.52 14.15 1.54
C GLU A 52 13.74 14.75 2.70
N GLY A 53 14.27 15.84 3.25
CA GLY A 53 13.58 16.69 4.21
C GLY A 53 12.84 17.82 3.50
N TYR A 54 11.70 18.23 4.04
CA TYR A 54 10.95 19.38 3.56
C TYR A 54 10.43 20.18 4.75
N SER A 55 10.64 21.50 4.73
CA SER A 55 10.11 22.44 5.71
C SER A 55 9.09 23.35 5.02
N ALA A 56 7.81 23.20 5.37
CA ALA A 56 6.75 23.99 4.78
C ALA A 56 6.77 25.44 5.29
N PRO A 57 6.47 26.42 4.44
CA PRO A 57 6.08 27.76 4.86
C PRO A 57 4.86 27.75 5.79
N ALA A 58 4.54 28.87 6.42
CA ALA A 58 3.33 28.98 7.24
C ALA A 58 2.08 28.68 6.42
N PHE A 59 1.13 27.90 6.96
CA PHE A 59 0.01 27.29 6.22
C PHE A 59 -0.80 28.28 5.37
N ASP A 60 -1.08 29.48 5.88
CA ASP A 60 -1.87 30.49 5.18
C ASP A 60 -1.04 31.59 4.51
N SER A 61 0.29 31.39 4.42
CA SER A 61 1.16 32.39 3.77
C SER A 61 1.07 32.29 2.24
N PRO A 62 1.35 33.40 1.53
CA PRO A 62 1.43 33.38 0.06
C PRO A 62 2.38 32.32 -0.47
N GLU A 63 3.51 32.12 0.19
CA GLU A 63 4.53 31.13 -0.19
C GLU A 63 3.97 29.69 -0.09
N CYS A 64 3.12 29.41 0.89
CA CYS A 64 2.46 28.10 0.99
C CYS A 64 1.37 27.91 -0.07
N LEU A 65 0.72 28.97 -0.51
CA LEU A 65 -0.28 28.91 -1.59
C LEU A 65 0.35 28.64 -2.96
N GLU A 66 1.58 29.09 -3.15
CA GLU A 66 2.34 28.89 -4.40
C GLU A 66 3.12 27.56 -4.42
N ASP A 67 3.30 26.91 -3.26
CA ASP A 67 4.04 25.65 -3.12
C ASP A 67 3.09 24.45 -3.06
N GLU A 68 3.05 23.67 -4.12
CA GLU A 68 2.21 22.45 -4.23
C GLU A 68 2.44 21.45 -3.09
N CYS A 69 3.66 21.40 -2.51
CA CYS A 69 3.99 20.49 -1.42
C CYS A 69 3.53 20.97 -0.04
N CYS A 70 3.31 22.29 0.11
CA CYS A 70 3.06 22.88 1.42
C CYS A 70 1.81 22.30 2.09
N THR A 71 0.66 22.32 1.43
CA THR A 71 -0.59 21.75 1.98
C THR A 71 -0.43 20.27 2.32
N TRP A 72 0.25 19.50 1.46
CA TRP A 72 0.48 18.08 1.69
C TRP A 72 1.34 17.80 2.91
N LYS A 73 2.28 18.69 3.26
CA LYS A 73 3.08 18.56 4.48
C LYS A 73 2.22 18.68 5.74
N TYR A 74 1.32 19.67 5.78
CA TYR A 74 0.39 19.83 6.92
C TYR A 74 -0.56 18.65 7.05
N ILE A 75 -1.09 18.14 5.94
CA ILE A 75 -1.90 16.92 5.92
C ILE A 75 -1.09 15.71 6.43
N ALA A 76 0.16 15.60 5.99
CA ALA A 76 1.03 14.50 6.41
C ALA A 76 1.31 14.52 7.92
N ASP A 77 1.59 15.69 8.49
CA ASP A 77 1.81 15.84 9.93
C ASP A 77 0.56 15.50 10.74
N GLU A 78 -0.61 15.98 10.30
CA GLU A 78 -1.89 15.66 10.94
C GLU A 78 -2.19 14.16 10.89
N LEU A 79 -2.08 13.55 9.71
CA LEU A 79 -2.32 12.11 9.54
C LEU A 79 -1.34 11.28 10.39
N TYR A 80 -0.06 11.60 10.36
CA TYR A 80 0.95 10.88 11.16
C TYR A 80 0.62 10.97 12.66
N GLY A 81 0.29 12.16 13.17
CA GLY A 81 -0.10 12.36 14.56
C GLY A 81 -1.38 11.60 14.96
N LEU A 82 -2.29 11.34 13.99
CA LEU A 82 -3.50 10.54 14.21
C LEU A 82 -3.26 9.04 14.13
N MET A 83 -2.16 8.59 13.51
CA MET A 83 -1.84 7.19 13.20
C MET A 83 -0.82 6.56 14.13
N HIS A 84 0.12 7.35 14.64
CA HIS A 84 1.18 6.90 15.53
C HIS A 84 0.78 7.07 17.00
N ASP A 85 0.90 6.00 17.78
CA ASP A 85 0.78 6.05 19.23
C ASP A 85 2.17 6.20 19.84
N ALA A 86 2.50 7.41 20.26
CA ALA A 86 3.81 7.72 20.83
C ALA A 86 4.05 7.05 22.21
N ALA A 87 2.97 6.74 22.96
CA ALA A 87 3.09 6.13 24.29
C ALA A 87 3.52 4.66 24.19
N SER A 88 2.98 3.92 23.24
CA SER A 88 3.34 2.51 22.99
C SER A 88 4.40 2.35 21.91
N ASN A 89 4.75 3.42 21.18
CA ASN A 89 5.57 3.39 19.98
C ASN A 89 5.07 2.34 18.99
N THR A 90 3.78 2.44 18.60
CA THR A 90 3.13 1.54 17.64
C THR A 90 2.20 2.32 16.72
N CYS A 91 1.83 1.74 15.58
CA CYS A 91 0.73 2.27 14.78
C CYS A 91 -0.63 1.75 15.30
N ASN A 92 -1.66 2.56 15.14
CA ASN A 92 -3.01 2.28 15.62
C ASN A 92 -3.95 1.76 14.51
N ASP A 93 -5.23 1.52 14.85
CA ASP A 93 -6.22 1.01 13.90
C ASP A 93 -6.49 1.95 12.72
N PHE A 94 -6.32 3.27 12.91
CA PHE A 94 -6.49 4.21 11.82
C PHE A 94 -5.36 4.10 10.78
N ALA A 95 -4.12 3.89 11.22
CA ALA A 95 -2.98 3.61 10.35
C ALA A 95 -3.22 2.32 9.53
N ARG A 96 -3.59 1.22 10.20
CA ARG A 96 -3.89 -0.06 9.56
C ARG A 96 -5.01 0.04 8.53
N ALA A 97 -6.10 0.71 8.89
CA ALA A 97 -7.21 0.94 7.97
C ALA A 97 -6.80 1.83 6.78
N SER A 98 -5.93 2.83 6.98
CA SER A 98 -5.45 3.70 5.91
C SER A 98 -4.57 2.96 4.91
N ILE A 99 -3.69 2.05 5.36
CA ILE A 99 -2.92 1.16 4.47
C ILE A 99 -3.90 0.35 3.59
N ARG A 100 -4.92 -0.24 4.21
CA ARG A 100 -5.93 -1.03 3.50
C ARG A 100 -6.77 -0.18 2.54
N MET A 101 -7.18 1.05 2.93
CA MET A 101 -7.93 1.95 2.05
C MET A 101 -7.16 2.31 0.79
N GLY A 102 -5.87 2.66 0.89
CA GLY A 102 -5.07 2.96 -0.29
C GLY A 102 -4.91 1.77 -1.23
N PHE A 103 -4.80 0.55 -0.68
CA PHE A 103 -4.81 -0.68 -1.48
C PHE A 103 -6.17 -0.93 -2.13
N HIS A 104 -7.28 -0.82 -1.39
CA HIS A 104 -8.62 -1.10 -1.92
C HIS A 104 -9.04 -0.12 -3.02
N ASP A 105 -8.66 1.15 -2.90
CA ASP A 105 -8.85 2.14 -3.96
C ASP A 105 -8.01 1.75 -5.20
N ALA A 106 -6.70 1.62 -5.05
CA ALA A 106 -5.80 1.35 -6.17
C ALA A 106 -6.02 -0.01 -6.85
N ALA A 107 -6.32 -1.06 -6.08
CA ALA A 107 -6.47 -2.42 -6.61
C ALA A 107 -7.86 -2.71 -7.21
N ALA A 108 -8.80 -1.78 -7.10
CA ALA A 108 -10.11 -1.87 -7.74
C ALA A 108 -10.05 -1.53 -9.24
N TRP A 109 -9.01 -2.00 -9.93
CA TRP A 109 -8.71 -1.83 -11.35
C TRP A 109 -8.06 -3.09 -11.93
N ASN A 110 -8.18 -3.27 -13.25
CA ASN A 110 -7.38 -4.21 -14.04
C ASN A 110 -7.18 -3.68 -15.47
N LYS A 111 -6.37 -4.37 -16.27
CA LYS A 111 -6.06 -3.97 -17.67
C LYS A 111 -7.28 -3.84 -18.59
N ALA A 112 -8.38 -4.51 -18.27
CA ALA A 112 -9.62 -4.44 -19.04
C ALA A 112 -10.57 -3.34 -18.55
N SER A 113 -10.29 -2.70 -17.40
CA SER A 113 -11.12 -1.64 -16.84
C SER A 113 -10.84 -0.30 -17.52
N SER A 114 -11.89 0.44 -17.84
CA SER A 114 -11.82 1.82 -18.38
C SER A 114 -11.87 2.88 -17.28
N TRP A 115 -12.13 2.51 -16.03
CA TRP A 115 -12.16 3.38 -14.83
C TRP A 115 -11.76 2.58 -13.59
N GLY A 116 -11.63 3.24 -12.44
CA GLY A 116 -11.15 2.66 -11.20
C GLY A 116 -9.64 2.81 -11.06
N GLY A 117 -9.09 2.29 -9.99
CA GLY A 117 -7.70 2.47 -9.59
C GLY A 117 -7.57 3.51 -8.48
N ALA A 118 -6.41 4.14 -8.35
CA ALA A 118 -6.17 5.14 -7.32
C ALA A 118 -6.80 6.49 -7.72
N ASP A 119 -8.14 6.53 -7.73
CA ASP A 119 -8.96 7.65 -8.21
C ASP A 119 -9.84 8.30 -7.11
N GLY A 120 -9.73 7.81 -5.85
CA GLY A 120 -10.48 8.37 -4.74
C GLY A 120 -11.93 7.90 -4.65
N SER A 121 -12.40 7.06 -5.57
CA SER A 121 -13.79 6.56 -5.61
C SER A 121 -14.22 5.89 -4.31
N LEU A 122 -13.30 5.24 -3.60
CA LEU A 122 -13.54 4.65 -2.28
C LEU A 122 -14.09 5.67 -1.26
N LEU A 123 -13.67 6.93 -1.31
CA LEU A 123 -14.18 8.00 -0.44
C LEU A 123 -15.36 8.75 -1.08
N LEU A 124 -15.34 8.92 -2.40
CA LEU A 124 -16.27 9.81 -3.10
C LEU A 124 -17.59 9.13 -3.46
N SER A 125 -17.62 7.79 -3.46
CA SER A 125 -18.81 6.99 -3.74
C SER A 125 -19.35 6.25 -2.50
N ASP A 126 -20.20 5.26 -2.73
CA ASP A 126 -20.76 4.38 -1.70
C ASP A 126 -19.91 3.13 -1.40
N GLU A 127 -18.71 3.04 -1.96
CA GLU A 127 -17.88 1.82 -1.86
C GLU A 127 -17.54 1.40 -0.42
N LEU A 128 -17.45 2.34 0.51
CA LEU A 128 -17.25 2.02 1.94
C LEU A 128 -18.41 1.22 2.56
N THR A 129 -19.56 1.12 1.89
CA THR A 129 -20.70 0.29 2.32
C THR A 129 -20.63 -1.14 1.80
N ARG A 130 -19.73 -1.44 0.88
CA ARG A 130 -19.55 -2.78 0.31
C ARG A 130 -19.00 -3.75 1.36
N PRO A 131 -19.38 -5.04 1.32
CA PRO A 131 -18.92 -6.04 2.29
C PRO A 131 -17.41 -6.09 2.48
N GLU A 132 -16.64 -5.98 1.39
CA GLU A 132 -15.18 -5.97 1.40
C GLU A 132 -14.57 -4.74 2.05
N ASN A 133 -15.31 -3.63 2.17
CA ASN A 133 -14.86 -2.33 2.66
C ASN A 133 -15.44 -1.96 4.03
N ILE A 134 -16.52 -2.62 4.47
CA ILE A 134 -17.30 -2.20 5.66
C ILE A 134 -16.44 -2.08 6.93
N ALA A 135 -15.41 -2.92 7.08
CA ALA A 135 -14.50 -2.85 8.20
C ALA A 135 -13.69 -1.54 8.26
N MET A 136 -13.58 -0.82 7.14
CA MET A 136 -12.89 0.46 7.04
C MET A 136 -13.82 1.68 7.14
N ALA A 137 -15.15 1.49 7.23
CA ALA A 137 -16.13 2.58 7.15
C ALA A 137 -15.87 3.69 8.18
N ARG A 138 -15.51 3.33 9.44
CA ARG A 138 -15.18 4.30 10.50
C ARG A 138 -13.92 5.11 10.15
N ALA A 139 -12.89 4.46 9.64
CA ALA A 139 -11.66 5.14 9.21
C ALA A 139 -11.92 6.01 7.96
N GLY A 140 -12.73 5.52 7.02
CA GLY A 140 -13.17 6.26 5.85
C GLY A 140 -13.93 7.54 6.21
N THR A 141 -14.83 7.49 7.22
CA THR A 141 -15.51 8.70 7.74
C THR A 141 -14.50 9.72 8.27
N LYS A 142 -13.47 9.25 9.01
CA LYS A 142 -12.41 10.13 9.50
C LYS A 142 -11.59 10.73 8.35
N MET A 143 -11.26 9.92 7.34
CA MET A 143 -10.54 10.39 6.15
C MET A 143 -11.37 11.41 5.34
N LYS A 144 -12.69 11.20 5.19
CA LYS A 144 -13.61 12.18 4.59
C LYS A 144 -13.60 13.51 5.34
N GLY A 145 -13.50 13.49 6.67
CA GLY A 145 -13.37 14.72 7.48
C GLY A 145 -12.09 15.50 7.17
N ILE A 146 -10.97 14.79 6.99
CA ILE A 146 -9.70 15.41 6.59
C ILE A 146 -9.79 15.95 5.15
N TYR A 147 -10.36 15.19 4.22
CA TYR A 147 -10.61 15.65 2.86
C TYR A 147 -11.41 16.95 2.84
N ALA A 148 -12.55 17.01 3.57
CA ALA A 148 -13.39 18.19 3.64
C ALA A 148 -12.66 19.40 4.25
N LYS A 149 -11.80 19.18 5.25
CA LYS A 149 -11.00 20.25 5.88
C LYS A 149 -10.04 20.92 4.88
N TYR A 150 -9.43 20.15 3.99
CA TYR A 150 -8.43 20.66 3.07
C TYR A 150 -8.93 20.83 1.62
N LEU A 151 -10.20 20.55 1.35
CA LEU A 151 -10.80 20.62 0.00
C LEU A 151 -10.57 21.96 -0.70
N ALA A 152 -10.69 23.08 0.03
CA ALA A 152 -10.46 24.43 -0.51
C ALA A 152 -9.01 24.69 -0.97
N ARG A 153 -8.08 23.80 -0.62
CA ARG A 153 -6.67 23.83 -1.05
C ARG A 153 -6.42 23.04 -2.35
N GLY A 154 -7.47 22.50 -2.98
CA GLY A 154 -7.37 21.79 -4.24
C GLY A 154 -6.76 20.39 -4.16
N ILE A 155 -6.77 19.75 -2.98
CA ILE A 155 -6.31 18.37 -2.84
C ILE A 155 -7.30 17.39 -3.48
N SER A 156 -6.81 16.24 -3.97
CA SER A 156 -7.66 15.15 -4.41
C SER A 156 -7.87 14.11 -3.29
N ALA A 157 -9.02 13.42 -3.31
CA ALA A 157 -9.30 12.29 -2.46
C ALA A 157 -8.39 11.09 -2.81
N ALA A 158 -8.08 10.92 -4.09
CA ALA A 158 -7.14 9.94 -4.61
C ALA A 158 -5.76 10.07 -3.98
N ASP A 159 -5.18 11.27 -4.00
CA ASP A 159 -3.88 11.51 -3.39
C ASP A 159 -3.93 11.42 -1.87
N LEU A 160 -5.03 11.86 -1.24
CA LEU A 160 -5.20 11.76 0.20
C LEU A 160 -5.21 10.29 0.67
N LEU A 161 -5.88 9.40 -0.05
CA LEU A 161 -5.89 7.96 0.25
C LEU A 161 -4.50 7.35 0.12
N GLN A 162 -3.78 7.66 -0.96
CA GLN A 162 -2.44 7.15 -1.19
C GLN A 162 -1.41 7.71 -0.19
N LEU A 163 -1.52 8.99 0.17
CA LEU A 163 -0.73 9.57 1.25
C LEU A 163 -1.04 8.91 2.59
N GLY A 164 -2.32 8.73 2.90
CA GLY A 164 -2.77 8.05 4.11
C GLY A 164 -2.21 6.64 4.24
N ALA A 165 -2.18 5.86 3.15
CA ALA A 165 -1.60 4.53 3.13
C ALA A 165 -0.08 4.55 3.42
N LYS A 166 0.67 5.43 2.76
CA LYS A 166 2.12 5.57 2.96
C LYS A 166 2.46 6.06 4.36
N LEU A 167 1.69 6.98 4.92
CA LEU A 167 1.86 7.44 6.29
C LEU A 167 1.45 6.38 7.31
N GLY A 168 0.46 5.56 7.00
CA GLY A 168 0.09 4.38 7.79
C GLY A 168 1.27 3.41 7.94
N VAL A 169 2.00 3.15 6.84
CA VAL A 169 3.24 2.35 6.86
C VAL A 169 4.29 3.04 7.72
N LEU A 170 4.56 4.33 7.49
CA LEU A 170 5.57 5.09 8.23
C LEU A 170 5.26 5.19 9.73
N ALA A 171 3.98 5.26 10.11
CA ALA A 171 3.54 5.35 11.50
C ALA A 171 3.78 4.04 12.27
N CYS A 172 3.87 2.90 11.58
CA CYS A 172 4.26 1.63 12.17
C CYS A 172 5.79 1.58 12.27
N PRO A 173 6.37 1.49 13.49
CA PRO A 173 7.82 1.46 13.66
C PRO A 173 8.47 0.39 12.78
N GLY A 174 9.49 0.79 12.05
CA GLY A 174 10.14 -0.02 11.03
C GLY A 174 9.62 0.21 9.61
N GLY A 175 8.50 0.90 9.43
CA GLY A 175 7.97 1.21 8.09
C GLY A 175 8.88 2.09 7.25
N PRO A 176 9.10 1.77 5.95
CA PRO A 176 9.90 2.57 5.07
C PRO A 176 9.23 3.91 4.74
N ARG A 177 10.03 4.94 4.48
CA ARG A 177 9.52 6.23 4.01
C ARG A 177 9.36 6.19 2.49
N ILE A 178 8.16 5.85 2.03
CA ILE A 178 7.84 5.68 0.61
C ILE A 178 7.67 7.04 -0.06
N ARG A 179 8.31 7.25 -1.22
CA ARG A 179 8.14 8.47 -2.02
C ARG A 179 6.68 8.69 -2.39
N MET A 180 6.24 9.94 -2.34
CA MET A 180 4.88 10.33 -2.71
C MET A 180 4.91 11.21 -3.96
N PHE A 181 4.02 10.91 -4.89
CA PHE A 181 3.70 11.76 -6.03
C PHE A 181 2.23 12.14 -5.93
N VAL A 182 1.91 13.40 -6.18
CA VAL A 182 0.56 13.94 -6.16
C VAL A 182 0.15 14.37 -7.57
N GLY A 183 -1.16 14.57 -7.78
CA GLY A 183 -1.71 14.97 -9.07
C GLY A 183 -2.68 13.95 -9.67
N ARG A 184 -3.13 12.95 -8.89
CA ARG A 184 -4.19 12.02 -9.34
C ARG A 184 -5.50 12.77 -9.40
N PRO A 185 -6.25 12.66 -10.51
CA PRO A 185 -7.61 13.18 -10.58
C PRO A 185 -8.55 12.33 -9.70
N ASP A 186 -9.59 12.96 -9.20
CA ASP A 186 -10.69 12.28 -8.53
C ASP A 186 -11.72 11.78 -9.54
N ASP A 187 -12.24 10.56 -9.33
CA ASP A 187 -13.43 10.03 -9.99
C ASP A 187 -14.40 9.50 -8.92
N ALA A 188 -15.62 10.00 -8.90
CA ALA A 188 -16.68 9.54 -7.99
C ALA A 188 -17.46 8.33 -8.54
N THR A 189 -17.13 7.84 -9.73
CA THR A 189 -17.72 6.63 -10.29
C THR A 189 -17.30 5.42 -9.45
N PRO A 190 -18.24 4.66 -8.86
CA PRO A 190 -17.87 3.51 -8.05
C PRO A 190 -17.03 2.51 -8.85
N ALA A 191 -15.89 2.09 -8.30
CA ALA A 191 -15.00 1.16 -8.96
C ALA A 191 -15.69 -0.18 -9.29
N PRO A 192 -15.23 -0.91 -10.33
CA PRO A 192 -15.76 -2.22 -10.69
C PRO A 192 -15.71 -3.20 -9.50
N ARG A 193 -16.74 -4.05 -9.37
CA ARG A 193 -16.78 -5.08 -8.33
C ARG A 193 -15.97 -6.32 -8.73
N GLY A 194 -15.53 -7.09 -7.74
CA GLY A 194 -14.86 -8.38 -7.95
C GLY A 194 -13.39 -8.28 -8.32
N LEU A 195 -12.78 -7.10 -8.23
CA LEU A 195 -11.37 -6.88 -8.53
C LEU A 195 -10.46 -6.97 -7.30
N LEU A 196 -11.03 -7.01 -6.08
CA LEU A 196 -10.29 -7.27 -4.86
C LEU A 196 -10.29 -8.77 -4.53
N PRO A 197 -9.16 -9.35 -4.05
CA PRO A 197 -9.07 -10.78 -3.78
C PRO A 197 -9.87 -11.15 -2.52
N PRO A 198 -10.82 -12.10 -2.61
CA PRO A 198 -11.43 -12.70 -1.42
C PRO A 198 -10.42 -13.45 -0.55
N ALA A 199 -10.62 -13.44 0.77
CA ALA A 199 -9.74 -14.06 1.74
C ALA A 199 -9.65 -15.60 1.67
N ASN A 200 -10.44 -16.25 0.83
CA ASN A 200 -10.48 -17.69 0.59
C ASN A 200 -9.97 -18.12 -0.79
N PHE A 201 -9.41 -17.19 -1.58
CA PHE A 201 -8.83 -17.55 -2.88
C PHE A 201 -7.58 -18.42 -2.69
N THR A 202 -7.39 -19.33 -3.66
CA THR A 202 -6.14 -20.08 -3.81
C THR A 202 -5.01 -19.19 -4.32
N ALA A 203 -3.76 -19.61 -4.14
CA ALA A 203 -2.62 -18.87 -4.66
C ALA A 203 -2.72 -18.61 -6.17
N ASP A 204 -3.13 -19.60 -6.96
CA ASP A 204 -3.26 -19.42 -8.41
C ASP A 204 -4.34 -18.39 -8.77
N GLN A 205 -5.49 -18.43 -8.11
CA GLN A 205 -6.54 -17.41 -8.31
C GLN A 205 -6.06 -16.00 -7.98
N ILE A 206 -5.26 -15.83 -6.92
CA ILE A 206 -4.70 -14.54 -6.54
C ILE A 206 -3.66 -14.10 -7.60
N ILE A 207 -2.77 -15.02 -8.00
CA ILE A 207 -1.74 -14.71 -9.00
C ILE A 207 -2.36 -14.29 -10.33
N ASP A 208 -3.39 -14.99 -10.78
CA ASP A 208 -4.10 -14.66 -12.03
C ASP A 208 -4.81 -13.30 -11.91
N LEU A 209 -5.49 -13.03 -10.78
CA LEU A 209 -6.12 -11.73 -10.52
C LEU A 209 -5.11 -10.57 -10.52
N PHE A 210 -3.94 -10.77 -9.93
CA PHE A 210 -2.91 -9.74 -9.85
C PHE A 210 -2.11 -9.60 -11.16
N ALA A 211 -1.99 -10.65 -11.98
CA ALA A 211 -1.43 -10.54 -13.32
C ALA A 211 -2.23 -9.58 -14.20
N GLU A 212 -3.57 -9.56 -14.04
CA GLU A 212 -4.43 -8.56 -14.70
C GLU A 212 -4.23 -7.12 -14.19
N LYS A 213 -3.53 -6.95 -13.07
CA LYS A 213 -3.12 -5.66 -12.48
C LYS A 213 -1.64 -5.35 -12.68
N THR A 214 -0.96 -6.09 -13.56
CA THR A 214 0.48 -5.94 -13.83
C THR A 214 1.41 -6.28 -12.66
N VAL A 215 0.92 -7.00 -11.65
CA VAL A 215 1.69 -7.35 -10.44
C VAL A 215 2.19 -8.79 -10.52
N SER A 216 3.51 -8.96 -10.41
CA SER A 216 4.17 -10.28 -10.43
C SER A 216 3.91 -11.09 -9.14
N PRO A 217 4.12 -12.41 -9.15
CA PRO A 217 4.03 -13.22 -7.93
C PRO A 217 4.92 -12.72 -6.78
N GLY A 218 6.12 -12.23 -7.07
CA GLY A 218 7.00 -11.59 -6.07
C GLY A 218 6.43 -10.29 -5.54
N GLY A 219 5.84 -9.47 -6.41
CA GLY A 219 5.15 -8.24 -6.03
C GLY A 219 3.93 -8.50 -5.14
N ILE A 220 3.17 -9.56 -5.40
CA ILE A 220 2.06 -9.99 -4.53
C ILE A 220 2.57 -10.25 -3.11
N VAL A 221 3.67 -10.99 -2.97
CA VAL A 221 4.24 -11.32 -1.65
C VAL A 221 4.75 -10.06 -0.95
N ALA A 222 5.34 -9.12 -1.68
CA ALA A 222 5.76 -7.84 -1.10
C ALA A 222 4.57 -7.02 -0.60
N LEU A 223 3.48 -6.94 -1.38
CA LEU A 223 2.26 -6.21 -1.01
C LEU A 223 1.54 -6.85 0.17
N ILE A 224 1.39 -8.20 0.18
CA ILE A 224 0.67 -8.89 1.25
C ILE A 224 1.43 -8.85 2.58
N GLY A 225 2.73 -8.60 2.56
CA GLY A 225 3.53 -8.32 3.76
C GLY A 225 2.95 -7.19 4.61
N ALA A 226 2.18 -6.27 4.02
CA ALA A 226 1.44 -5.23 4.77
C ALA A 226 0.46 -5.81 5.81
N HIS A 227 0.13 -7.09 5.72
CA HIS A 227 -0.66 -7.81 6.74
C HIS A 227 0.06 -7.95 8.08
N THR A 228 1.36 -7.67 8.17
CA THR A 228 2.06 -7.50 9.47
C THR A 228 1.40 -6.40 10.31
N ALA A 229 0.90 -5.34 9.67
CA ALA A 229 0.16 -4.27 10.31
C ALA A 229 -1.36 -4.45 10.12
N SER A 230 -1.92 -5.59 10.54
CA SER A 230 -3.34 -5.88 10.33
C SER A 230 -4.00 -6.64 11.48
N ARG A 231 -5.35 -6.58 11.50
CA ARG A 231 -6.23 -7.34 12.38
C ARG A 231 -7.47 -7.80 11.63
N ASN A 232 -7.97 -8.98 11.95
CA ASN A 232 -9.20 -9.51 11.36
C ASN A 232 -10.43 -8.99 12.11
N HIS A 233 -11.10 -7.97 11.57
CA HIS A 233 -12.33 -7.39 12.13
C HIS A 233 -13.62 -8.15 11.79
N SER A 234 -13.55 -9.23 11.04
CA SER A 234 -14.72 -10.07 10.73
C SER A 234 -15.06 -11.10 11.82
N SER A 235 -14.28 -11.18 12.88
CA SER A 235 -14.54 -12.10 14.00
C SER A 235 -15.68 -11.55 14.87
N ALA A 236 -16.78 -12.28 14.95
CA ALA A 236 -17.92 -11.90 15.77
C ALA A 236 -17.56 -11.97 17.27
N GLY A 237 -17.73 -10.87 18.00
CA GLY A 237 -17.86 -10.87 19.45
C GLY A 237 -16.58 -10.85 20.29
N GLY A 238 -15.41 -10.52 19.72
CA GLY A 238 -14.17 -10.39 20.48
C GLY A 238 -13.21 -9.35 19.89
N PRO A 239 -12.06 -9.07 20.55
CA PRO A 239 -11.02 -8.25 19.96
C PRO A 239 -10.52 -8.91 18.67
N ALA A 240 -10.40 -8.10 17.60
CA ALA A 240 -9.95 -8.56 16.29
C ALA A 240 -8.55 -9.21 16.38
N PRO A 241 -8.38 -10.51 16.08
CA PRO A 241 -7.09 -11.17 16.16
C PRO A 241 -6.12 -10.59 15.11
N PRO A 242 -4.84 -10.42 15.47
CA PRO A 242 -3.81 -9.98 14.52
C PRO A 242 -3.42 -11.12 13.56
N GLN A 243 -2.73 -10.75 12.46
CA GLN A 243 -2.18 -11.73 11.52
C GLN A 243 -0.73 -12.13 11.81
N ASP A 244 -0.10 -11.46 12.77
CA ASP A 244 1.15 -11.86 13.40
C ASP A 244 1.19 -11.37 14.86
N ARG A 245 2.32 -11.55 15.55
CA ARG A 245 2.46 -11.20 16.97
C ARG A 245 2.77 -9.72 17.20
N THR A 246 3.04 -8.94 16.16
CA THR A 246 3.52 -7.55 16.23
C THR A 246 2.66 -6.56 15.41
N PRO A 247 1.31 -6.59 15.48
CA PRO A 247 0.42 -5.87 14.55
C PRO A 247 0.51 -4.34 14.63
N GLY A 248 1.33 -3.79 15.50
CA GLY A 248 1.61 -2.35 15.62
C GLY A 248 2.97 -1.94 15.07
N LYS A 249 3.68 -2.85 14.41
CA LYS A 249 5.00 -2.63 13.82
C LYS A 249 5.01 -3.02 12.36
N TRP A 250 5.99 -2.53 11.62
CA TRP A 250 6.27 -2.95 10.25
C TRP A 250 7.52 -3.80 10.23
N ASP A 251 7.34 -5.11 10.33
CA ASP A 251 8.42 -6.08 10.42
C ASP A 251 8.13 -7.36 9.63
N THR A 252 9.00 -8.34 9.70
CA THR A 252 8.90 -9.58 8.91
C THR A 252 8.19 -10.71 9.63
N GLU A 253 7.63 -10.48 10.82
CA GLU A 253 6.97 -11.52 11.63
C GLU A 253 5.80 -12.18 10.89
N TYR A 254 5.11 -11.43 10.01
CA TYR A 254 4.06 -11.95 9.15
C TYR A 254 4.55 -13.10 8.24
N PHE A 255 5.73 -12.97 7.64
CA PHE A 255 6.30 -14.03 6.79
C PHE A 255 6.68 -15.24 7.62
N ASP A 256 7.34 -15.02 8.78
CA ASP A 256 7.71 -16.07 9.71
C ASP A 256 6.48 -16.83 10.19
N GLU A 257 5.42 -16.11 10.54
CA GLU A 257 4.15 -16.68 11.00
C GLU A 257 3.51 -17.60 9.95
N HIS A 258 3.47 -17.16 8.68
CA HIS A 258 2.81 -17.91 7.60
C HIS A 258 3.62 -19.10 7.09
N LEU A 259 4.94 -19.14 7.35
CA LEU A 259 5.79 -20.29 7.07
C LEU A 259 5.70 -21.38 8.15
N ARG A 260 5.15 -21.06 9.35
CA ARG A 260 4.95 -22.05 10.42
C ARG A 260 3.89 -23.08 10.03
N PRO A 261 4.04 -24.36 10.45
CA PRO A 261 3.01 -25.37 10.25
C PRO A 261 1.69 -25.02 10.94
N ILE A 262 1.75 -24.44 12.14
CA ILE A 262 0.62 -24.09 13.00
C ILE A 262 0.72 -22.60 13.35
N ALA A 263 -0.40 -21.89 13.39
CA ALA A 263 -0.46 -20.49 13.80
C ALA A 263 -0.04 -20.36 15.28
N SER A 264 0.61 -19.23 15.58
CA SER A 264 0.90 -18.85 16.97
C SER A 264 -0.41 -18.58 17.73
N ASP A 265 -0.38 -18.73 19.05
CA ASP A 265 -1.56 -18.48 19.89
C ASP A 265 -2.07 -17.04 19.71
N GLY A 266 -3.37 -16.93 19.49
CA GLY A 266 -4.04 -15.64 19.30
C GLY A 266 -3.83 -15.00 17.91
N VAL A 267 -3.10 -15.63 16.99
CA VAL A 267 -2.88 -15.17 15.63
C VAL A 267 -3.89 -15.82 14.69
N PHE A 268 -4.46 -15.03 13.79
CA PHE A 268 -5.34 -15.47 12.71
C PHE A 268 -4.61 -15.41 11.38
N ARG A 269 -4.72 -16.45 10.57
CA ARG A 269 -4.18 -16.47 9.19
C ARG A 269 -5.31 -16.67 8.18
N PHE A 270 -5.39 -15.80 7.19
CA PHE A 270 -6.33 -16.01 6.10
C PHE A 270 -5.96 -17.25 5.27
N PRO A 271 -6.95 -18.05 4.83
CA PRO A 271 -6.69 -19.17 3.93
C PRO A 271 -5.91 -18.77 2.66
N SER A 272 -6.19 -17.59 2.11
CA SER A 272 -5.47 -17.01 0.97
C SER A 272 -3.99 -16.82 1.23
N ASP A 273 -3.62 -16.28 2.41
CA ASP A 273 -2.25 -15.99 2.80
C ASP A 273 -1.46 -17.29 3.00
N VAL A 274 -2.09 -18.27 3.68
CA VAL A 274 -1.52 -19.61 3.84
C VAL A 274 -1.33 -20.31 2.48
N SER A 275 -2.27 -20.14 1.54
CA SER A 275 -2.16 -20.68 0.19
C SER A 275 -0.97 -20.08 -0.56
N LEU A 276 -0.78 -18.75 -0.48
CA LEU A 276 0.38 -18.06 -1.08
C LEU A 276 1.70 -18.52 -0.44
N ALA A 277 1.77 -18.63 0.89
CA ALA A 277 3.00 -19.07 1.57
C ALA A 277 3.43 -20.50 1.19
N ARG A 278 2.48 -21.36 0.80
CA ARG A 278 2.72 -22.76 0.43
C ARG A 278 2.83 -23.01 -1.07
N SER A 279 2.49 -22.03 -1.90
CA SER A 279 2.57 -22.17 -3.36
C SER A 279 4.03 -22.21 -3.84
N PRO A 280 4.38 -23.09 -4.79
CA PRO A 280 5.72 -23.07 -5.39
C PRO A 280 6.04 -21.78 -6.15
N ARG A 281 5.02 -20.99 -6.52
CA ARG A 281 5.17 -19.72 -7.25
C ARG A 281 5.46 -18.52 -6.36
N THR A 282 5.08 -18.57 -5.08
CA THR A 282 5.19 -17.44 -4.13
C THR A 282 5.92 -17.82 -2.83
N GLY A 283 5.84 -19.06 -2.40
CA GLY A 283 6.50 -19.55 -1.17
C GLY A 283 7.99 -19.25 -1.06
N PRO A 284 8.81 -19.41 -2.14
CA PRO A 284 10.22 -19.00 -2.11
C PRO A 284 10.42 -17.53 -1.74
N THR A 285 9.52 -16.63 -2.16
CA THR A 285 9.58 -15.20 -1.79
C THR A 285 9.20 -14.97 -0.33
N PHE A 286 8.21 -15.71 0.20
CA PHE A 286 7.94 -15.71 1.67
C PHE A 286 9.18 -16.08 2.47
N GLN A 287 9.89 -17.14 2.05
CA GLN A 287 11.14 -17.58 2.68
C GLN A 287 12.24 -16.53 2.59
N GLN A 288 12.32 -15.83 1.46
CA GLN A 288 13.33 -14.78 1.26
C GLN A 288 13.06 -13.57 2.17
N PHE A 289 11.81 -13.17 2.39
CA PHE A 289 11.48 -12.01 3.23
C PHE A 289 11.46 -12.34 4.72
N SER A 290 11.34 -13.61 5.10
CA SER A 290 11.42 -14.08 6.49
C SER A 290 12.74 -13.66 7.13
N GLY A 291 12.70 -12.84 8.18
CA GLY A 291 13.87 -12.26 8.84
C GLY A 291 14.72 -11.29 7.99
N GLN A 292 14.30 -10.96 6.78
CA GLN A 292 15.08 -10.15 5.83
C GLN A 292 14.35 -8.83 5.48
N LYS A 293 14.14 -7.99 6.49
CA LYS A 293 13.39 -6.73 6.34
C LYS A 293 13.90 -5.84 5.21
N GLY A 294 15.23 -5.70 5.05
CA GLY A 294 15.81 -4.88 3.99
C GLY A 294 15.44 -5.37 2.58
N ALA A 295 15.41 -6.70 2.38
CA ALA A 295 15.02 -7.29 1.11
C ALA A 295 13.52 -7.06 0.82
N TRP A 296 12.66 -7.13 1.84
CA TRP A 296 11.24 -6.83 1.69
C TRP A 296 11.00 -5.35 1.43
N ASP A 297 11.61 -4.45 2.22
CA ASP A 297 11.45 -3.00 2.03
C ASP A 297 11.87 -2.57 0.62
N GLU A 298 12.97 -3.12 0.08
CA GLU A 298 13.44 -2.81 -1.28
C GLU A 298 12.37 -3.14 -2.35
N VAL A 299 11.64 -4.24 -2.19
CA VAL A 299 10.60 -4.66 -3.16
C VAL A 299 9.27 -3.95 -2.90
N SER A 300 8.92 -3.73 -1.64
CA SER A 300 7.61 -3.17 -1.25
C SER A 300 7.45 -1.68 -1.61
N VAL A 301 8.54 -0.95 -1.86
CA VAL A 301 8.52 0.48 -2.21
C VAL A 301 8.61 0.73 -3.72
N ASN A 302 8.90 -0.30 -4.52
CA ASN A 302 8.96 -0.29 -5.98
C ASN A 302 7.68 -0.87 -6.59
#